data_b568a94a5cafb0b47500fc47f455f2ee
#
_entry.id   b568a94a5cafb0b47500fc47f455f2ee
#
_cell.length_a   1.000
_cell.length_b   1.000
_cell.length_c   1.000
_cell.angle_alpha   90.00
_cell.angle_beta   90.00
_cell.angle_gamma   90.00
#
_symmetry.space_group_name_H-M   'P 1'
#
loop_
_entity.id
_entity.type
_entity.pdbx_description
1 polymer ?
#
loop_
_entity_poly.entity_id
_entity_poly.type
_entity_poly.pdbx_seq_one_letter_code
_entity_poly.pdbx_strand_id
1 'polypeptide(L)'
;MKNPFLNSKMKPFILASLSILSIGTLAFYNQKSQLINALRADFLNEGTGDVNDLEVYPGLEISTFATEPMLKNPTNIEVDAQGRIWVLEAYNYRPAINGNPTNAEGDRILILEDTDKDGKADKQTVFYQSKDLNAPLGIAVLDNVVIVSQSPYIWKMYDDNRDGKADRKEILFQGIGGEQHDHGAHAFVFGPDGKLYFNMGNEGKQLLDAKGNPVLDQDGNAINQKNYRQGMVFRCNLDGSHVEVLGHNFRNNYEVAVDSYGGLWQSDNDDDGNKGVRINAVFEHGNYGYVDEKTGEGWYINRTNIEKEVHLRHWHLNDPGVMPNLLQTGSGSPTGMVVYEGNLLPEVFLSLIHI
;
A
#
# COMPACT_ATOMS: atom_id res chain seq x y z
N MET A 1 -5.04 34.25 58.01
CA MET A 1 -3.61 33.94 58.04
C MET A 1 -3.05 34.01 56.66
N LYS A 2 -2.18 34.97 56.36
CA LYS A 2 -1.57 35.20 55.04
C LYS A 2 -0.41 34.23 54.85
N ASN A 3 -0.41 33.52 53.77
CA ASN A 3 0.65 32.56 53.40
C ASN A 3 1.82 33.33 52.75
N PRO A 4 3.03 33.35 53.27
CA PRO A 4 4.11 34.27 52.89
C PRO A 4 5.18 33.65 51.97
N PHE A 5 4.84 32.75 51.03
CA PHE A 5 5.83 32.19 50.11
C PHE A 5 5.35 32.18 48.65
N LEU A 6 5.34 33.37 48.08
CA LEU A 6 5.38 33.50 46.61
C LEU A 6 6.41 34.61 46.29
N ASN A 7 7.63 34.17 46.14
CA ASN A 7 8.75 35.02 45.79
C ASN A 7 8.60 35.51 44.34
N SER A 8 8.41 36.82 44.18
CA SER A 8 8.11 37.51 42.91
C SER A 8 9.18 37.44 41.83
N LYS A 9 10.29 36.74 42.11
CA LYS A 9 11.44 36.62 41.18
C LYS A 9 11.39 35.37 40.28
N MET A 10 10.51 34.41 40.54
CA MET A 10 10.39 33.20 39.67
C MET A 10 9.42 33.35 38.51
N LYS A 11 8.52 34.32 38.53
CA LYS A 11 7.52 34.53 37.45
C LYS A 11 8.10 34.90 36.07
N PRO A 12 9.14 35.74 35.93
CA PRO A 12 9.68 36.07 34.62
C PRO A 12 10.45 34.90 33.97
N PHE A 13 11.04 33.99 34.75
CA PHE A 13 11.83 32.86 34.23
C PHE A 13 10.92 31.74 33.67
N ILE A 14 9.78 31.48 34.30
CA ILE A 14 8.80 30.48 33.84
C ILE A 14 8.06 30.98 32.61
N LEU A 15 7.72 32.29 32.54
CA LEU A 15 7.13 32.86 31.35
C LEU A 15 8.11 32.91 30.16
N ALA A 16 9.39 33.17 30.41
CA ALA A 16 10.39 33.16 29.34
C ALA A 16 10.68 31.75 28.82
N SER A 17 10.71 30.74 29.66
CA SER A 17 10.89 29.35 29.24
C SER A 17 9.68 28.79 28.47
N LEU A 18 8.45 29.13 28.88
CA LEU A 18 7.24 28.80 28.15
C LEU A 18 7.12 29.51 26.79
N SER A 19 7.55 30.78 26.71
CA SER A 19 7.57 31.53 25.45
C SER A 19 8.66 31.04 24.49
N ILE A 20 9.83 30.64 24.98
CA ILE A 20 10.88 30.04 24.12
C ILE A 20 10.46 28.66 23.61
N LEU A 21 9.79 27.85 24.42
CA LEU A 21 9.26 26.55 23.98
C LEU A 21 8.14 26.73 22.95
N SER A 22 7.25 27.69 23.15
CA SER A 22 6.17 27.98 22.18
C SER A 22 6.68 28.60 20.88
N ILE A 23 7.71 29.43 20.92
CA ILE A 23 8.33 30.01 19.71
C ILE A 23 9.12 28.91 18.97
N GLY A 24 9.81 28.02 19.67
CA GLY A 24 10.49 26.87 19.07
C GLY A 24 9.54 25.91 18.36
N THR A 25 8.43 25.55 19.01
CA THR A 25 7.38 24.70 18.39
C THR A 25 6.67 25.39 17.24
N LEU A 26 6.40 26.70 17.33
CA LEU A 26 5.80 27.47 16.23
C LEU A 26 6.75 27.61 15.03
N ALA A 27 8.05 27.82 15.28
CA ALA A 27 9.07 27.90 14.23
C ALA A 27 9.24 26.54 13.53
N PHE A 28 9.23 25.44 14.29
CA PHE A 28 9.30 24.09 13.77
C PHE A 28 8.04 23.73 12.95
N TYR A 29 6.86 24.10 13.44
CA TYR A 29 5.60 23.91 12.73
C TYR A 29 5.55 24.72 11.43
N ASN A 30 6.01 25.99 11.45
CA ASN A 30 6.07 26.83 10.26
C ASN A 30 7.10 26.32 9.23
N GLN A 31 8.25 25.83 9.67
CA GLN A 31 9.26 25.26 8.78
C GLN A 31 8.75 23.97 8.13
N LYS A 32 8.07 23.13 8.90
CA LYS A 32 7.40 21.91 8.40
C LYS A 32 6.27 22.25 7.42
N SER A 33 5.44 23.23 7.71
CA SER A 33 4.36 23.65 6.81
C SER A 33 4.90 24.29 5.52
N GLN A 34 6.01 25.01 5.58
CA GLN A 34 6.67 25.57 4.40
C GLN A 34 7.29 24.45 3.53
N LEU A 35 7.91 23.43 4.13
CA LEU A 35 8.42 22.28 3.42
C LEU A 35 7.30 21.47 2.74
N ILE A 36 6.21 21.21 3.48
CA ILE A 36 5.01 20.55 2.94
C ILE A 36 4.36 21.37 1.82
N ASN A 37 4.30 22.69 1.96
CA ASN A 37 3.75 23.56 0.93
C ASN A 37 4.67 23.70 -0.29
N ALA A 38 5.98 23.68 -0.10
CA ALA A 38 6.95 23.64 -1.19
C ALA A 38 6.82 22.31 -1.97
N LEU A 39 6.82 21.17 -1.27
CA LEU A 39 6.57 19.86 -1.87
C LEU A 39 5.22 19.79 -2.61
N ARG A 40 4.16 20.47 -2.09
CA ARG A 40 2.87 20.54 -2.76
C ARG A 40 2.87 21.44 -3.99
N ALA A 41 3.58 22.56 -3.95
CA ALA A 41 3.64 23.49 -5.08
C ALA A 41 4.34 22.87 -6.29
N ASP A 42 5.35 22.04 -6.05
CA ASP A 42 6.08 21.35 -7.12
C ASP A 42 5.27 20.19 -7.72
N PHE A 43 4.44 19.51 -6.93
CA PHE A 43 3.52 18.47 -7.43
C PHE A 43 2.41 19.00 -8.34
N LEU A 44 2.13 20.29 -8.31
CA LEU A 44 1.09 20.95 -9.13
C LEU A 44 1.63 21.61 -10.40
N ASN A 45 2.93 21.61 -10.61
CA ASN A 45 3.50 21.96 -11.91
C ASN A 45 3.21 20.80 -12.88
N GLU A 46 2.66 21.14 -14.03
CA GLU A 46 2.50 20.19 -15.15
C GLU A 46 3.91 19.78 -15.62
N GLY A 47 4.47 18.75 -14.98
CA GLY A 47 5.75 18.18 -15.34
C GLY A 47 5.70 17.62 -16.76
N THR A 48 6.80 17.70 -17.49
CA THR A 48 6.91 17.14 -18.84
C THR A 48 7.00 15.62 -18.82
N GLY A 49 7.01 15.00 -17.61
CA GLY A 49 7.27 13.57 -17.42
C GLY A 49 8.76 13.19 -17.56
N ASP A 50 9.65 14.17 -17.66
CA ASP A 50 11.08 13.95 -17.60
C ASP A 50 11.52 13.79 -16.13
N VAL A 51 12.45 12.86 -15.85
CA VAL A 51 13.03 12.71 -14.50
C VAL A 51 13.70 13.98 -13.98
N ASN A 52 14.15 14.86 -14.88
CA ASN A 52 14.72 16.16 -14.52
C ASN A 52 13.69 17.14 -13.94
N ASP A 53 12.40 16.87 -14.09
CA ASP A 53 11.32 17.65 -13.48
C ASP A 53 11.03 17.22 -12.03
N LEU A 54 11.68 16.16 -11.54
CA LEU A 54 11.50 15.64 -10.19
C LEU A 54 12.56 16.22 -9.25
N GLU A 55 12.10 16.81 -8.16
CA GLU A 55 12.98 17.24 -7.08
C GLU A 55 13.18 16.07 -6.10
N VAL A 56 14.44 15.74 -5.83
CA VAL A 56 14.81 14.69 -4.88
C VAL A 56 15.44 15.29 -3.63
N TYR A 57 15.32 14.57 -2.52
CA TYR A 57 15.92 14.98 -1.25
C TYR A 57 17.44 15.09 -1.38
N PRO A 58 18.09 16.08 -0.74
CA PRO A 58 19.53 16.24 -0.80
C PRO A 58 20.30 14.98 -0.42
N GLY A 59 21.21 14.54 -1.28
CA GLY A 59 21.98 13.30 -1.12
C GLY A 59 21.38 12.08 -1.82
N LEU A 60 20.22 12.24 -2.49
CA LEU A 60 19.66 11.24 -3.42
C LEU A 60 19.88 11.67 -4.86
N GLU A 61 19.93 10.69 -5.74
CA GLU A 61 19.95 10.85 -7.20
C GLU A 61 18.80 10.03 -7.79
N ILE A 62 18.18 10.53 -8.86
CA ILE A 62 17.14 9.83 -9.61
C ILE A 62 17.62 9.60 -11.04
N SER A 63 17.37 8.39 -11.54
CA SER A 63 17.64 8.02 -12.92
C SER A 63 16.49 7.21 -13.51
N THR A 64 16.31 7.26 -14.82
CA THR A 64 15.35 6.43 -15.53
C THR A 64 15.93 5.05 -15.77
N PHE A 65 15.29 4.01 -15.24
CA PHE A 65 15.68 2.61 -15.48
C PHE A 65 15.05 2.05 -16.77
N ALA A 66 13.78 2.31 -17.02
CA ALA A 66 13.07 1.85 -18.20
C ALA A 66 11.90 2.78 -18.54
N THR A 67 11.57 2.89 -19.83
CA THR A 67 10.46 3.71 -20.36
C THR A 67 9.72 2.97 -21.46
N GLU A 68 8.62 3.54 -21.93
CA GLU A 68 8.01 3.10 -23.20
C GLU A 68 9.02 3.20 -24.37
N PRO A 69 9.01 2.27 -25.31
CA PRO A 69 8.02 1.18 -25.50
C PRO A 69 8.38 -0.12 -24.77
N MET A 70 9.45 -0.15 -23.95
CA MET A 70 9.89 -1.37 -23.26
C MET A 70 8.80 -1.90 -22.32
N LEU A 71 8.16 -1.01 -21.58
CA LEU A 71 7.03 -1.33 -20.72
C LEU A 71 5.86 -0.38 -20.98
N LYS A 72 4.64 -0.75 -20.57
CA LYS A 72 3.43 0.06 -20.71
C LYS A 72 2.55 -0.07 -19.49
N ASN A 73 2.10 1.06 -18.94
CA ASN A 73 1.14 1.14 -17.84
C ASN A 73 1.44 0.15 -16.69
N PRO A 74 2.60 0.25 -16.03
CA PRO A 74 2.96 -0.65 -14.94
C PRO A 74 2.06 -0.42 -13.72
N THR A 75 1.66 -1.50 -13.05
CA THR A 75 0.84 -1.46 -11.83
C THR A 75 1.60 -1.89 -10.60
N ASN A 76 2.57 -2.79 -10.76
CA ASN A 76 3.38 -3.25 -9.66
C ASN A 76 4.75 -3.71 -10.20
N ILE A 77 5.77 -3.63 -9.35
CA ILE A 77 7.12 -4.11 -9.63
C ILE A 77 7.62 -4.97 -8.48
N GLU A 78 8.49 -5.92 -8.79
CA GLU A 78 9.17 -6.77 -7.82
C GLU A 78 10.63 -6.92 -8.23
N VAL A 79 11.53 -7.09 -7.27
CA VAL A 79 12.97 -7.32 -7.51
C VAL A 79 13.33 -8.73 -7.05
N ASP A 80 13.78 -9.56 -7.98
CA ASP A 80 14.19 -10.91 -7.62
C ASP A 80 15.60 -10.99 -7.02
N ALA A 81 15.97 -12.18 -6.55
CA ALA A 81 17.28 -12.43 -5.92
C ALA A 81 18.47 -12.23 -6.86
N GLN A 82 18.26 -12.14 -8.17
CA GLN A 82 19.27 -11.83 -9.18
C GLN A 82 19.36 -10.32 -9.48
N GLY A 83 18.50 -9.51 -8.88
CA GLY A 83 18.41 -8.07 -9.13
C GLY A 83 17.67 -7.71 -10.42
N ARG A 84 16.93 -8.66 -11.02
CA ARG A 84 16.08 -8.39 -12.18
C ARG A 84 14.78 -7.72 -11.72
N ILE A 85 14.30 -6.77 -12.50
CA ILE A 85 13.06 -6.06 -12.23
C ILE A 85 11.90 -6.76 -12.94
N TRP A 86 10.97 -7.28 -12.18
CA TRP A 86 9.73 -7.83 -12.69
C TRP A 86 8.68 -6.72 -12.74
N VAL A 87 7.99 -6.61 -13.87
CA VAL A 87 7.00 -5.56 -14.11
C VAL A 87 5.68 -6.20 -14.49
N LEU A 88 4.64 -5.81 -13.79
CA LEU A 88 3.26 -6.19 -14.08
C LEU A 88 2.58 -5.05 -14.84
N GLU A 89 2.10 -5.33 -16.04
CA GLU A 89 1.40 -4.35 -16.87
C GLU A 89 -0.12 -4.50 -16.75
N ALA A 90 -0.84 -3.39 -16.72
CA ALA A 90 -2.30 -3.33 -16.83
C ALA A 90 -2.74 -2.39 -17.95
N TYR A 91 -2.26 -2.64 -19.17
CA TYR A 91 -2.62 -1.85 -20.33
C TYR A 91 -4.11 -1.96 -20.67
N ASN A 92 -4.72 -3.10 -20.38
CA ASN A 92 -6.15 -3.38 -20.57
C ASN A 92 -7.02 -2.91 -19.40
N TYR A 93 -6.53 -2.00 -18.55
CA TYR A 93 -7.26 -1.53 -17.38
C TYR A 93 -8.46 -0.65 -17.76
N ARG A 94 -9.67 -1.13 -17.48
CA ARG A 94 -10.96 -0.41 -17.62
C ARG A 94 -11.16 0.31 -18.97
N PRO A 95 -10.91 -0.32 -20.12
CA PRO A 95 -10.95 0.37 -21.42
C PRO A 95 -12.32 0.94 -21.75
N ALA A 96 -13.41 0.29 -21.33
CA ALA A 96 -14.78 0.78 -21.52
C ALA A 96 -15.08 2.08 -20.77
N ILE A 97 -14.32 2.40 -19.71
CA ILE A 97 -14.50 3.60 -18.88
C ILE A 97 -13.50 4.67 -19.31
N ASN A 98 -12.23 4.29 -19.46
CA ASN A 98 -11.14 5.23 -19.69
C ASN A 98 -10.98 5.57 -21.18
N GLY A 99 -11.57 4.79 -22.10
CA GLY A 99 -11.38 4.94 -23.54
C GLY A 99 -9.98 4.62 -24.03
N ASN A 100 -9.16 3.98 -23.19
CA ASN A 100 -7.78 3.63 -23.51
C ASN A 100 -7.72 2.54 -24.57
N PRO A 101 -6.65 2.50 -25.41
CA PRO A 101 -6.43 1.39 -26.31
C PRO A 101 -6.22 0.10 -25.51
N THR A 102 -6.52 -1.03 -26.15
CA THR A 102 -6.40 -2.36 -25.57
C THR A 102 -5.39 -3.21 -26.33
N ASN A 103 -4.81 -4.19 -25.66
CA ASN A 103 -4.04 -5.26 -26.28
C ASN A 103 -4.89 -6.55 -26.31
N ALA A 104 -5.25 -6.99 -27.51
CA ALA A 104 -6.07 -8.19 -27.70
C ALA A 104 -5.37 -9.49 -27.27
N GLU A 105 -4.05 -9.49 -27.14
CA GLU A 105 -3.27 -10.63 -26.64
C GLU A 105 -3.17 -10.69 -25.11
N GLY A 106 -3.76 -9.71 -24.43
CA GLY A 106 -3.71 -9.56 -22.97
C GLY A 106 -2.54 -8.72 -22.47
N ASP A 107 -2.52 -8.47 -21.19
CA ASP A 107 -1.44 -7.76 -20.51
C ASP A 107 -0.20 -8.64 -20.37
N ARG A 108 0.93 -8.06 -19.94
CA ARG A 108 2.19 -8.75 -19.87
C ARG A 108 2.75 -8.77 -18.44
N ILE A 109 3.47 -9.82 -18.12
CA ILE A 109 4.44 -9.86 -17.05
C ILE A 109 5.82 -9.83 -17.70
N LEU A 110 6.62 -8.86 -17.35
CA LEU A 110 7.94 -8.62 -17.94
C LEU A 110 9.05 -8.86 -16.92
N ILE A 111 10.20 -9.32 -17.42
CA ILE A 111 11.47 -9.31 -16.70
C ILE A 111 12.38 -8.32 -17.42
N LEU A 112 12.83 -7.29 -16.72
CA LEU A 112 13.78 -6.29 -17.21
C LEU A 112 15.12 -6.49 -16.55
N GLU A 113 16.19 -6.45 -17.34
CA GLU A 113 17.55 -6.66 -16.91
C GLU A 113 18.44 -5.53 -17.39
N ASP A 114 19.34 -5.09 -16.54
CA ASP A 114 20.47 -4.21 -16.84
C ASP A 114 21.70 -5.11 -16.94
N THR A 115 22.08 -5.51 -18.17
CA THR A 115 23.13 -6.52 -18.37
C THR A 115 24.53 -5.93 -18.40
N ASP A 116 24.67 -4.64 -18.71
CA ASP A 116 25.93 -3.93 -18.75
C ASP A 116 26.20 -3.06 -17.50
N LYS A 117 25.21 -2.98 -16.57
CA LYS A 117 25.28 -2.30 -15.27
C LYS A 117 25.43 -0.78 -15.38
N ASP A 118 24.79 -0.17 -16.36
CA ASP A 118 24.78 1.27 -16.53
C ASP A 118 23.60 1.96 -15.80
N GLY A 119 22.75 1.18 -15.12
CA GLY A 119 21.56 1.65 -14.41
C GLY A 119 20.31 1.73 -15.27
N LYS A 120 20.34 1.16 -16.48
CA LYS A 120 19.19 1.11 -17.39
C LYS A 120 18.93 -0.30 -17.88
N ALA A 121 17.66 -0.62 -18.07
CA ALA A 121 17.29 -1.90 -18.65
C ALA A 121 17.67 -1.93 -20.16
N ASP A 122 18.45 -2.92 -20.55
CA ASP A 122 18.85 -3.19 -21.93
C ASP A 122 18.30 -4.51 -22.47
N LYS A 123 17.74 -5.35 -21.60
CA LYS A 123 17.10 -6.62 -21.97
C LYS A 123 15.71 -6.75 -21.38
N GLN A 124 14.77 -7.23 -22.18
CA GLN A 124 13.40 -7.51 -21.82
C GLN A 124 13.04 -8.95 -22.16
N THR A 125 12.43 -9.65 -21.22
CA THR A 125 11.84 -10.97 -21.42
C THR A 125 10.35 -10.91 -21.07
N VAL A 126 9.47 -11.43 -21.94
CA VAL A 126 8.05 -11.61 -21.63
C VAL A 126 7.92 -12.94 -20.89
N PHE A 127 7.66 -12.87 -19.57
CA PHE A 127 7.46 -14.04 -18.74
C PHE A 127 6.12 -14.70 -19.00
N TYR A 128 5.06 -13.89 -19.11
CA TYR A 128 3.72 -14.35 -19.42
C TYR A 128 2.92 -13.28 -20.16
N GLN A 129 2.19 -13.70 -21.18
CA GLN A 129 1.19 -12.90 -21.86
C GLN A 129 0.09 -13.82 -22.37
N SER A 130 -1.16 -13.50 -22.08
CA SER A 130 -2.31 -14.27 -22.55
C SER A 130 -3.58 -13.45 -22.42
N LYS A 131 -4.57 -13.77 -23.24
CA LYS A 131 -5.91 -13.14 -23.22
C LYS A 131 -6.65 -13.24 -21.89
N ASP A 132 -6.21 -14.12 -21.02
CA ASP A 132 -6.74 -14.29 -19.67
C ASP A 132 -6.01 -13.47 -18.60
N LEU A 133 -4.95 -12.73 -18.97
CA LEU A 133 -4.30 -11.77 -18.09
C LEU A 133 -4.73 -10.35 -18.49
N ASN A 134 -5.59 -9.74 -17.69
CA ASN A 134 -6.11 -8.39 -17.94
C ASN A 134 -6.19 -7.60 -16.64
N ALA A 135 -5.58 -6.42 -16.63
CA ALA A 135 -5.54 -5.50 -15.50
C ALA A 135 -5.10 -6.16 -14.18
N PRO A 136 -3.98 -6.92 -14.16
CA PRO A 136 -3.44 -7.45 -12.92
C PRO A 136 -2.91 -6.31 -12.05
N LEU A 137 -2.91 -6.49 -10.70
CA LEU A 137 -2.63 -5.42 -9.75
C LEU A 137 -1.41 -5.67 -8.86
N GLY A 138 -1.05 -6.92 -8.59
CA GLY A 138 0.06 -7.24 -7.72
C GLY A 138 0.87 -8.43 -8.17
N ILE A 139 2.18 -8.39 -7.92
CA ILE A 139 3.13 -9.46 -8.24
C ILE A 139 4.04 -9.72 -7.04
N ALA A 140 4.40 -10.97 -6.82
CA ALA A 140 5.53 -11.36 -5.96
C ALA A 140 6.30 -12.51 -6.59
N VAL A 141 7.62 -12.49 -6.48
CA VAL A 141 8.52 -13.46 -7.11
C VAL A 141 9.35 -14.15 -6.04
N LEU A 142 9.29 -15.48 -6.01
CA LEU A 142 10.10 -16.31 -5.13
C LEU A 142 10.68 -17.48 -5.90
N ASP A 143 11.97 -17.39 -6.20
CA ASP A 143 12.73 -18.38 -6.98
C ASP A 143 12.08 -18.63 -8.37
N ASN A 144 11.45 -19.78 -8.59
CA ASN A 144 10.76 -20.11 -9.84
C ASN A 144 9.22 -19.96 -9.75
N VAL A 145 8.71 -19.33 -8.71
CA VAL A 145 7.28 -19.12 -8.47
C VAL A 145 6.94 -17.64 -8.56
N VAL A 146 5.92 -17.32 -9.33
CA VAL A 146 5.40 -15.96 -9.46
C VAL A 146 3.92 -15.96 -9.03
N ILE A 147 3.61 -15.13 -8.04
CA ILE A 147 2.23 -14.96 -7.55
C ILE A 147 1.69 -13.67 -8.14
N VAL A 148 0.49 -13.71 -8.73
CA VAL A 148 -0.12 -12.58 -9.44
C VAL A 148 -1.56 -12.43 -9.01
N SER A 149 -1.95 -11.22 -8.59
CA SER A 149 -3.35 -10.89 -8.36
C SER A 149 -3.99 -10.31 -9.62
N GLN A 150 -5.08 -10.89 -9.97
CA GLN A 150 -6.01 -10.39 -11.00
C GLN A 150 -7.41 -10.82 -10.61
N SER A 151 -8.20 -9.95 -10.00
CA SER A 151 -9.58 -10.31 -9.66
C SER A 151 -10.31 -10.91 -10.85
N PRO A 152 -11.03 -12.03 -10.69
CA PRO A 152 -11.38 -12.68 -9.44
C PRO A 152 -10.37 -13.73 -8.91
N TYR A 153 -9.15 -13.75 -9.42
CA TYR A 153 -8.16 -14.80 -9.12
C TYR A 153 -6.89 -14.23 -8.47
N ILE A 154 -6.24 -15.10 -7.70
CA ILE A 154 -4.81 -15.03 -7.39
C ILE A 154 -4.18 -16.27 -8.01
N TRP A 155 -3.24 -16.04 -8.93
CA TRP A 155 -2.54 -17.08 -9.66
C TRP A 155 -1.19 -17.40 -9.06
N LYS A 156 -0.77 -18.67 -9.13
CA LYS A 156 0.63 -19.09 -9.04
C LYS A 156 1.09 -19.54 -10.42
N MET A 157 2.17 -18.96 -10.90
CA MET A 157 2.81 -19.28 -12.16
C MET A 157 4.21 -19.84 -11.87
N TYR A 158 4.67 -20.74 -12.69
CA TYR A 158 5.92 -21.47 -12.45
C TYR A 158 6.81 -21.41 -13.68
N ASP A 159 8.08 -21.13 -13.47
CA ASP A 159 9.18 -21.28 -14.45
C ASP A 159 9.99 -22.51 -14.05
N ASP A 160 9.49 -23.70 -14.41
CA ASP A 160 10.05 -24.97 -13.96
C ASP A 160 11.42 -25.27 -14.62
N ASN A 161 11.64 -24.74 -15.83
CA ASN A 161 12.87 -24.91 -16.60
C ASN A 161 13.85 -23.74 -16.47
N ARG A 162 13.46 -22.63 -15.82
CA ARG A 162 14.25 -21.41 -15.56
C ARG A 162 14.68 -20.66 -16.81
N ASP A 163 13.84 -20.65 -17.84
CA ASP A 163 14.10 -19.91 -19.08
C ASP A 163 13.53 -18.49 -19.09
N GLY A 164 12.89 -18.07 -18.00
CA GLY A 164 12.24 -16.77 -17.85
C GLY A 164 10.85 -16.72 -18.44
N LYS A 165 10.19 -17.86 -18.60
CA LYS A 165 8.81 -17.96 -19.07
C LYS A 165 7.99 -18.88 -18.20
N ALA A 166 6.70 -18.59 -18.09
CA ALA A 166 5.79 -19.44 -17.36
C ALA A 166 5.51 -20.75 -18.12
N ASP A 167 5.87 -21.88 -17.52
CA ASP A 167 5.57 -23.23 -18.06
C ASP A 167 4.14 -23.67 -17.73
N ARG A 168 3.62 -23.26 -16.55
CA ARG A 168 2.28 -23.60 -16.06
C ARG A 168 1.78 -22.57 -15.07
N LYS A 169 0.47 -22.55 -14.87
CA LYS A 169 -0.17 -21.75 -13.82
C LYS A 169 -1.28 -22.53 -13.13
N GLU A 170 -1.56 -22.16 -11.90
CA GLU A 170 -2.66 -22.69 -11.09
C GLU A 170 -3.33 -21.59 -10.29
N ILE A 171 -4.57 -21.80 -9.87
CA ILE A 171 -5.27 -20.90 -8.97
C ILE A 171 -4.78 -21.15 -7.54
N LEU A 172 -4.31 -20.09 -6.87
CA LEU A 172 -4.07 -20.10 -5.44
C LEU A 172 -5.36 -19.80 -4.69
N PHE A 173 -6.03 -18.69 -5.06
CA PHE A 173 -7.33 -18.27 -4.55
C PHE A 173 -8.22 -17.76 -5.67
N GLN A 174 -9.53 -17.77 -5.44
CA GLN A 174 -10.51 -17.24 -6.37
C GLN A 174 -11.73 -16.65 -5.67
N GLY A 175 -12.72 -16.20 -6.45
CA GLY A 175 -13.98 -15.64 -5.95
C GLY A 175 -13.83 -14.23 -5.39
N ILE A 176 -12.68 -13.60 -5.62
CA ILE A 176 -12.41 -12.24 -5.19
C ILE A 176 -13.15 -11.29 -6.14
N GLY A 177 -13.97 -10.40 -5.60
CA GLY A 177 -14.66 -9.36 -6.36
C GLY A 177 -13.71 -8.29 -6.92
N GLY A 178 -14.27 -7.25 -7.52
CA GLY A 178 -13.48 -6.15 -8.07
C GLY A 178 -12.82 -6.49 -9.41
N GLU A 179 -13.43 -7.35 -10.22
CA GLU A 179 -12.93 -7.66 -11.57
C GLU A 179 -12.69 -6.39 -12.39
N GLN A 180 -11.48 -6.25 -12.93
CA GLN A 180 -11.02 -5.04 -13.63
C GLN A 180 -11.28 -3.75 -12.85
N HIS A 181 -11.28 -3.86 -11.52
CA HIS A 181 -11.48 -2.77 -10.58
C HIS A 181 -10.34 -2.74 -9.59
N ASP A 182 -9.92 -1.54 -9.23
CA ASP A 182 -8.78 -1.27 -8.35
C ASP A 182 -9.04 -1.51 -6.85
N HIS A 183 -10.14 -2.16 -6.49
CA HIS A 183 -10.52 -2.50 -5.10
C HIS A 183 -10.61 -4.03 -4.88
N GLY A 184 -9.99 -4.83 -5.73
CA GLY A 184 -9.91 -6.28 -5.59
C GLY A 184 -8.72 -6.74 -4.76
N ALA A 185 -8.09 -7.85 -5.16
CA ALA A 185 -6.82 -8.30 -4.60
C ALA A 185 -5.67 -7.45 -5.16
N HIS A 186 -4.73 -7.09 -4.28
CA HIS A 186 -3.62 -6.22 -4.61
C HIS A 186 -2.26 -6.91 -4.43
N ALA A 187 -1.27 -6.19 -3.89
CA ALA A 187 0.10 -6.60 -3.83
C ALA A 187 0.39 -7.66 -2.75
N PHE A 188 1.55 -8.26 -2.86
CA PHE A 188 2.03 -9.33 -1.99
C PHE A 188 3.41 -9.00 -1.44
N VAL A 189 3.73 -9.56 -0.27
CA VAL A 189 5.07 -9.55 0.29
C VAL A 189 5.34 -10.85 1.04
N PHE A 190 6.61 -11.27 1.08
CA PHE A 190 7.04 -12.40 1.90
C PHE A 190 7.55 -11.88 3.24
N GLY A 191 7.03 -12.43 4.34
CA GLY A 191 7.46 -12.07 5.67
C GLY A 191 8.69 -12.82 6.15
N PRO A 192 9.33 -12.36 7.24
CA PRO A 192 10.48 -13.03 7.85
C PRO A 192 10.16 -14.42 8.42
N ASP A 193 8.89 -14.72 8.62
CA ASP A 193 8.35 -16.02 9.03
C ASP A 193 8.19 -17.02 7.85
N GLY A 194 8.56 -16.61 6.63
CA GLY A 194 8.42 -17.41 5.41
C GLY A 194 7.00 -17.55 4.89
N LYS A 195 6.08 -16.72 5.37
CA LYS A 195 4.69 -16.68 4.91
C LYS A 195 4.46 -15.64 3.84
N LEU A 196 3.37 -15.80 3.11
CA LEU A 196 2.84 -14.82 2.16
C LEU A 196 1.88 -13.89 2.88
N TYR A 197 2.09 -12.59 2.72
CA TYR A 197 1.21 -11.53 3.17
C TYR A 197 0.59 -10.84 1.96
N PHE A 198 -0.70 -10.57 2.03
CA PHE A 198 -1.42 -9.88 0.96
C PHE A 198 -2.67 -9.20 1.48
N ASN A 199 -3.32 -8.44 0.61
CA ASN A 199 -4.55 -7.74 0.97
C ASN A 199 -5.58 -7.77 -0.15
N MET A 200 -6.79 -7.37 0.19
CA MET A 200 -7.83 -7.00 -0.77
C MET A 200 -8.59 -5.77 -0.28
N GLY A 201 -9.01 -4.94 -1.23
CA GLY A 201 -9.87 -3.80 -0.97
C GLY A 201 -11.33 -4.20 -0.70
N ASN A 202 -12.18 -3.20 -0.49
CA ASN A 202 -13.59 -3.40 -0.10
C ASN A 202 -14.44 -4.11 -1.16
N GLU A 203 -14.03 -4.16 -2.43
CA GLU A 203 -14.72 -4.92 -3.46
C GLU A 203 -14.28 -6.40 -3.52
N GLY A 204 -13.25 -6.78 -2.78
CA GLY A 204 -12.75 -8.15 -2.72
C GLY A 204 -13.79 -9.16 -2.21
N LYS A 205 -14.57 -8.80 -1.24
CA LYS A 205 -15.78 -9.47 -0.71
C LYS A 205 -15.60 -10.83 -0.05
N GLN A 206 -14.82 -11.73 -0.63
CA GLN A 206 -14.63 -13.09 -0.12
C GLN A 206 -13.33 -13.71 -0.66
N LEU A 207 -12.95 -14.82 -0.03
CA LEU A 207 -11.81 -15.64 -0.47
C LEU A 207 -12.27 -17.10 -0.60
N LEU A 208 -12.07 -17.68 -1.79
CA LEU A 208 -12.35 -19.09 -2.07
C LEU A 208 -11.05 -19.81 -2.44
N ASP A 209 -10.97 -21.10 -2.13
CA ASP A 209 -9.87 -21.96 -2.57
C ASP A 209 -9.91 -22.25 -4.09
N ALA A 210 -8.93 -22.95 -4.61
CA ALA A 210 -8.86 -23.32 -6.03
C ALA A 210 -10.03 -24.17 -6.51
N LYS A 211 -10.79 -24.82 -5.60
CA LYS A 211 -11.96 -25.64 -5.91
C LYS A 211 -13.27 -24.86 -5.77
N GLY A 212 -13.22 -23.59 -5.35
CA GLY A 212 -14.39 -22.74 -5.13
C GLY A 212 -15.04 -22.92 -3.76
N ASN A 213 -14.39 -23.59 -2.80
CA ASN A 213 -14.88 -23.67 -1.43
C ASN A 213 -14.46 -22.43 -0.65
N PRO A 214 -15.27 -21.97 0.33
CA PRO A 214 -14.86 -20.90 1.22
C PRO A 214 -13.55 -21.23 1.93
N VAL A 215 -12.59 -20.31 1.88
CA VAL A 215 -11.41 -20.37 2.75
C VAL A 215 -11.84 -20.01 4.17
N LEU A 216 -11.38 -20.79 5.13
CA LEU A 216 -11.67 -20.57 6.55
C LEU A 216 -10.45 -19.92 7.22
N ASP A 217 -10.73 -19.02 8.15
CA ASP A 217 -9.73 -18.44 9.03
C ASP A 217 -9.26 -19.41 10.12
N GLN A 218 -8.40 -18.94 11.00
CA GLN A 218 -7.87 -19.70 12.14
C GLN A 218 -8.94 -20.16 13.15
N ASP A 219 -10.10 -19.50 13.16
CA ASP A 219 -11.24 -19.81 14.04
C ASP A 219 -12.32 -20.66 13.36
N GLY A 220 -12.11 -21.02 12.08
CA GLY A 220 -13.03 -21.81 11.28
C GLY A 220 -14.18 -21.01 10.66
N ASN A 221 -14.09 -19.68 10.61
CA ASN A 221 -15.10 -18.85 9.95
C ASN A 221 -14.72 -18.65 8.48
N ALA A 222 -15.71 -18.59 7.61
CA ALA A 222 -15.49 -18.25 6.20
C ALA A 222 -15.00 -16.79 6.06
N ILE A 223 -13.93 -16.60 5.28
CA ILE A 223 -13.38 -15.28 4.99
C ILE A 223 -14.27 -14.58 3.96
N ASN A 224 -15.10 -13.66 4.44
CA ASN A 224 -16.00 -12.86 3.63
C ASN A 224 -16.49 -11.62 4.41
N GLN A 225 -17.17 -10.70 3.73
CA GLN A 225 -17.66 -9.46 4.35
C GLN A 225 -18.83 -9.62 5.32
N LYS A 226 -19.36 -10.83 5.49
CA LYS A 226 -20.32 -11.12 6.56
C LYS A 226 -19.62 -11.29 7.91
N ASN A 227 -18.47 -11.94 7.91
CA ASN A 227 -17.67 -12.21 9.10
C ASN A 227 -16.62 -11.11 9.35
N TYR A 228 -16.14 -10.47 8.28
CA TYR A 228 -15.20 -9.37 8.30
C TYR A 228 -15.75 -8.19 7.49
N ARG A 229 -15.53 -6.97 7.95
CA ARG A 229 -15.96 -5.78 7.20
C ARG A 229 -14.95 -5.43 6.11
N GLN A 230 -15.44 -5.07 4.93
CA GLN A 230 -14.74 -4.35 3.86
C GLN A 230 -13.38 -4.95 3.44
N GLY A 231 -12.36 -4.12 3.24
CA GLY A 231 -11.02 -4.58 2.88
C GLY A 231 -10.32 -5.31 4.03
N MET A 232 -9.41 -6.24 3.68
CA MET A 232 -8.78 -7.16 4.64
C MET A 232 -7.29 -7.31 4.34
N VAL A 233 -6.52 -7.67 5.37
CA VAL A 233 -5.11 -8.07 5.28
C VAL A 233 -4.98 -9.50 5.73
N PHE A 234 -4.19 -10.26 5.01
CA PHE A 234 -4.02 -11.70 5.20
C PHE A 234 -2.57 -12.10 5.40
N ARG A 235 -2.41 -13.22 6.07
CA ARG A 235 -1.17 -14.01 6.12
C ARG A 235 -1.51 -15.48 5.86
N CYS A 236 -0.71 -16.18 5.06
CA CYS A 236 -0.90 -17.61 4.82
C CYS A 236 0.43 -18.31 4.48
N ASN A 237 0.41 -19.64 4.46
CA ASN A 237 1.50 -20.40 3.90
C ASN A 237 1.58 -20.19 2.38
N LEU A 238 2.75 -20.48 1.77
CA LEU A 238 2.97 -20.31 0.32
C LEU A 238 2.09 -21.21 -0.55
N ASP A 239 1.52 -22.26 0.01
CA ASP A 239 0.55 -23.15 -0.65
C ASP A 239 -0.90 -22.70 -0.50
N GLY A 240 -1.15 -21.57 0.17
CA GLY A 240 -2.47 -21.03 0.45
C GLY A 240 -3.18 -21.67 1.66
N SER A 241 -2.51 -22.56 2.39
CA SER A 241 -3.04 -23.11 3.63
C SER A 241 -2.85 -22.15 4.83
N HIS A 242 -3.57 -22.39 5.93
CA HIS A 242 -3.49 -21.62 7.17
C HIS A 242 -3.64 -20.11 6.94
N VAL A 243 -4.74 -19.72 6.32
CA VAL A 243 -5.05 -18.31 6.09
C VAL A 243 -5.53 -17.68 7.39
N GLU A 244 -4.91 -16.56 7.75
CA GLU A 244 -5.25 -15.73 8.89
C GLU A 244 -5.70 -14.35 8.40
N VAL A 245 -6.77 -13.81 8.98
CA VAL A 245 -7.17 -12.41 8.76
C VAL A 245 -6.51 -11.57 9.85
N LEU A 246 -5.55 -10.74 9.47
CA LEU A 246 -4.77 -9.93 10.42
C LEU A 246 -5.47 -8.61 10.77
N GLY A 247 -6.17 -8.03 9.81
CA GLY A 247 -6.92 -6.80 10.00
C GLY A 247 -8.02 -6.66 8.96
N HIS A 248 -9.05 -5.89 9.28
CA HIS A 248 -10.20 -5.71 8.42
C HIS A 248 -10.79 -4.30 8.49
N ASN A 249 -11.81 -4.05 7.69
CA ASN A 249 -12.53 -2.78 7.62
C ASN A 249 -11.67 -1.64 7.05
N PHE A 250 -10.84 -1.96 6.04
CA PHE A 250 -10.16 -1.01 5.19
C PHE A 250 -11.03 -0.65 3.99
N ARG A 251 -10.73 0.46 3.33
CA ARG A 251 -11.40 0.81 2.06
C ARG A 251 -10.69 0.17 0.87
N ASN A 252 -9.52 0.65 0.54
CA ASN A 252 -8.74 0.18 -0.60
C ASN A 252 -7.25 0.17 -0.26
N ASN A 253 -6.92 -0.71 0.65
CA ASN A 253 -5.58 -1.02 1.08
C ASN A 253 -4.82 -1.69 -0.07
N TYR A 254 -3.77 -1.05 -0.58
CA TYR A 254 -3.11 -1.52 -1.80
C TYR A 254 -1.92 -2.43 -1.52
N GLU A 255 -0.97 -2.04 -0.70
CA GLU A 255 0.22 -2.83 -0.42
C GLU A 255 0.47 -2.92 1.09
N VAL A 256 0.86 -4.10 1.54
CA VAL A 256 1.32 -4.36 2.88
C VAL A 256 2.84 -4.44 2.88
N ALA A 257 3.49 -3.79 3.84
CA ALA A 257 4.91 -3.93 4.11
C ALA A 257 5.12 -4.70 5.41
N VAL A 258 6.13 -5.56 5.43
CA VAL A 258 6.51 -6.35 6.60
C VAL A 258 7.97 -6.05 6.92
N ASP A 259 8.26 -5.61 8.15
CA ASP A 259 9.63 -5.41 8.60
C ASP A 259 10.29 -6.72 9.07
N SER A 260 11.59 -6.69 9.35
CA SER A 260 12.35 -7.87 9.78
C SER A 260 11.93 -8.44 11.14
N TYR A 261 11.14 -7.70 11.90
CA TYR A 261 10.57 -8.12 13.19
C TYR A 261 9.14 -8.64 13.08
N GLY A 262 8.55 -8.60 11.87
CA GLY A 262 7.16 -8.99 11.63
C GLY A 262 6.16 -7.87 11.90
N GLY A 263 6.59 -6.63 12.09
CA GLY A 263 5.71 -5.47 12.12
C GLY A 263 5.08 -5.24 10.75
N LEU A 264 3.79 -4.91 10.75
CA LEU A 264 3.00 -4.74 9.53
C LEU A 264 2.58 -3.29 9.33
N TRP A 265 2.74 -2.83 8.11
CA TRP A 265 2.39 -1.47 7.70
C TRP A 265 1.57 -1.53 6.43
N GLN A 266 0.62 -0.60 6.27
CA GLN A 266 -0.27 -0.60 5.12
C GLN A 266 -0.77 0.79 4.80
N SER A 267 -0.85 1.08 3.50
CA SER A 267 -1.54 2.25 2.97
C SER A 267 -3.03 1.95 2.76
N ASP A 268 -3.87 2.98 2.86
CA ASP A 268 -5.30 2.87 2.57
C ASP A 268 -5.78 4.20 1.96
N ASN A 269 -6.33 4.16 0.75
CA ASN A 269 -6.72 5.37 0.06
C ASN A 269 -8.06 5.92 0.55
N ASP A 270 -8.29 7.20 0.32
CA ASP A 270 -9.50 7.87 0.75
C ASP A 270 -10.68 7.66 -0.22
N ASP A 271 -11.80 8.26 0.12
CA ASP A 271 -13.02 8.23 -0.65
C ASP A 271 -13.19 9.55 -1.41
N ASP A 272 -12.58 9.64 -2.58
CA ASP A 272 -12.81 10.65 -3.61
C ASP A 272 -12.83 12.11 -3.10
N GLY A 273 -11.73 12.55 -2.50
CA GLY A 273 -11.46 13.94 -2.21
C GLY A 273 -11.78 14.40 -0.78
N ASN A 274 -12.09 13.50 0.14
CA ASN A 274 -12.20 13.83 1.55
C ASN A 274 -10.85 14.07 2.25
N LYS A 275 -9.74 13.77 1.58
CA LYS A 275 -8.35 13.94 2.06
C LYS A 275 -8.00 13.08 3.28
N GLY A 276 -8.60 11.92 3.37
CA GLY A 276 -8.43 10.98 4.47
C GLY A 276 -7.42 9.87 4.21
N VAL A 277 -6.61 9.94 3.16
CA VAL A 277 -5.57 8.94 2.86
C VAL A 277 -4.68 8.72 4.06
N ARG A 278 -4.41 7.45 4.37
CA ARG A 278 -3.72 7.08 5.60
C ARG A 278 -2.68 5.99 5.41
N ILE A 279 -1.75 5.95 6.37
CA ILE A 279 -0.87 4.83 6.65
C ILE A 279 -1.23 4.27 8.02
N ASN A 280 -1.28 2.96 8.12
CA ASN A 280 -1.63 2.23 9.34
C ASN A 280 -0.50 1.28 9.75
N ALA A 281 -0.27 1.17 11.06
CA ALA A 281 0.33 -0.02 11.63
C ALA A 281 -0.78 -1.08 11.75
N VAL A 282 -0.56 -2.27 11.20
CA VAL A 282 -1.56 -3.34 11.21
C VAL A 282 -1.32 -4.25 12.41
N PHE A 283 -2.31 -4.30 13.29
CA PHE A 283 -2.32 -5.20 14.45
C PHE A 283 -3.29 -6.35 14.21
N GLU A 284 -2.94 -7.52 14.69
CA GLU A 284 -3.80 -8.70 14.60
C GLU A 284 -5.20 -8.42 15.19
N HIS A 285 -6.24 -8.82 14.46
CA HIS A 285 -7.65 -8.58 14.76
C HIS A 285 -8.07 -7.09 14.74
N GLY A 286 -7.26 -6.19 14.18
CA GLY A 286 -7.55 -4.76 14.12
C GLY A 286 -8.75 -4.44 13.21
N ASN A 287 -9.66 -3.58 13.71
CA ASN A 287 -10.73 -2.95 12.93
C ASN A 287 -10.27 -1.55 12.52
N TYR A 288 -10.24 -1.26 11.22
CA TYR A 288 -9.71 0.00 10.67
C TYR A 288 -10.79 1.00 10.25
N GLY A 289 -12.06 0.72 10.56
CA GLY A 289 -13.12 1.70 10.64
C GLY A 289 -13.57 2.37 9.35
N TYR A 290 -13.42 1.77 8.18
CA TYR A 290 -13.98 2.33 6.95
C TYR A 290 -15.52 2.44 7.02
N VAL A 291 -16.17 1.46 7.63
CA VAL A 291 -17.59 1.51 7.95
C VAL A 291 -17.82 1.25 9.44
N ASP A 292 -18.99 1.65 9.94
CA ASP A 292 -19.42 1.31 11.30
C ASP A 292 -19.47 -0.22 11.47
N GLU A 293 -18.78 -0.73 12.48
CA GLU A 293 -18.62 -2.17 12.70
C GLU A 293 -19.96 -2.88 12.92
N LYS A 294 -20.90 -2.23 13.59
CA LYS A 294 -22.21 -2.83 13.93
C LYS A 294 -23.20 -2.76 12.79
N THR A 295 -23.29 -1.60 12.13
CA THR A 295 -24.33 -1.36 11.13
C THR A 295 -23.83 -1.53 9.69
N GLY A 296 -22.52 -1.39 9.45
CA GLY A 296 -21.93 -1.36 8.12
C GLY A 296 -22.14 -0.04 7.37
N GLU A 297 -22.60 1.01 8.06
CA GLU A 297 -22.85 2.32 7.48
C GLU A 297 -21.57 3.13 7.31
N GLY A 298 -21.51 3.96 6.28
CA GLY A 298 -20.36 4.82 5.99
C GLY A 298 -20.23 6.01 6.94
N TRP A 299 -19.13 6.73 6.81
CA TRP A 299 -18.72 7.86 7.66
C TRP A 299 -19.76 8.99 7.80
N TYR A 300 -20.68 9.14 6.87
CA TYR A 300 -21.75 10.14 6.90
C TYR A 300 -22.83 9.87 7.96
N ILE A 301 -22.90 8.65 8.50
CA ILE A 301 -23.81 8.29 9.58
C ILE A 301 -23.11 8.53 10.92
N ASN A 302 -23.61 9.51 11.67
CA ASN A 302 -23.01 9.91 12.93
C ASN A 302 -23.59 9.15 14.12
N ARG A 303 -23.09 7.97 14.39
CA ARG A 303 -23.44 7.25 15.63
C ARG A 303 -22.50 7.69 16.79
N THR A 304 -21.22 7.52 16.61
CA THR A 304 -20.19 7.89 17.59
C THR A 304 -19.16 8.88 17.01
N ASN A 305 -19.25 9.17 15.75
CA ASN A 305 -18.34 9.94 14.95
C ASN A 305 -18.58 11.45 15.16
N ILE A 306 -17.95 12.01 16.17
CA ILE A 306 -18.20 13.38 16.65
C ILE A 306 -17.40 14.49 15.94
N GLU A 307 -16.43 14.10 15.12
CA GLU A 307 -15.57 15.04 14.39
C GLU A 307 -16.39 15.85 13.37
N LYS A 308 -16.09 17.13 13.23
CA LYS A 308 -16.76 18.00 12.26
C LYS A 308 -16.17 17.89 10.87
N GLU A 309 -14.87 17.69 10.81
CA GLU A 309 -14.12 17.63 9.57
C GLU A 309 -14.14 16.21 8.99
N VAL A 310 -14.51 16.10 7.71
CA VAL A 310 -14.74 14.82 7.03
C VAL A 310 -13.52 13.92 7.09
N HIS A 311 -12.33 14.44 6.82
CA HIS A 311 -11.10 13.65 6.83
C HIS A 311 -10.73 13.08 8.20
N LEU A 312 -11.25 13.63 9.31
CA LEU A 312 -11.04 13.10 10.66
C LEU A 312 -12.07 12.03 11.01
N ARG A 313 -13.29 12.13 10.50
CA ARG A 313 -14.36 11.17 10.82
C ARG A 313 -14.56 10.08 9.78
N HIS A 314 -13.93 10.19 8.60
CA HIS A 314 -14.06 9.25 7.51
C HIS A 314 -13.79 7.78 7.93
N TRP A 315 -12.84 7.58 8.84
CA TRP A 315 -12.42 6.28 9.32
C TRP A 315 -13.07 5.84 10.65
N HIS A 316 -14.15 6.45 11.08
CA HIS A 316 -14.85 6.14 12.34
C HIS A 316 -13.92 6.08 13.57
N LEU A 317 -12.90 6.93 13.62
CA LEU A 317 -11.85 6.88 14.67
C LEU A 317 -12.38 7.04 16.10
N ASN A 318 -13.59 7.57 16.27
CA ASN A 318 -14.25 7.70 17.57
C ASN A 318 -15.14 6.51 17.94
N ASP A 319 -15.24 5.50 17.06
CA ASP A 319 -16.00 4.30 17.34
C ASP A 319 -15.20 3.34 18.24
N PRO A 320 -15.82 2.71 19.22
CA PRO A 320 -15.16 1.76 20.08
C PRO A 320 -14.54 0.59 19.30
N GLY A 321 -13.25 0.31 19.54
CA GLY A 321 -12.52 -0.79 18.91
C GLY A 321 -11.91 -0.45 17.55
N VAL A 322 -12.06 0.78 17.04
CA VAL A 322 -11.41 1.21 15.82
C VAL A 322 -9.95 1.60 16.12
N MET A 323 -9.04 1.06 15.30
CA MET A 323 -7.61 1.35 15.40
C MET A 323 -7.31 2.78 14.89
N PRO A 324 -6.45 3.52 15.58
CA PRO A 324 -6.06 4.85 15.14
C PRO A 324 -5.22 4.79 13.87
N ASN A 325 -5.32 5.83 13.03
CA ASN A 325 -4.39 6.03 11.93
C ASN A 325 -2.99 6.31 12.48
N LEU A 326 -1.96 5.71 11.89
CA LEU A 326 -0.58 6.07 12.20
C LEU A 326 -0.26 7.46 11.62
N LEU A 327 -0.64 7.69 10.37
CA LEU A 327 -0.41 8.94 9.66
C LEU A 327 -1.52 9.17 8.64
N GLN A 328 -2.07 10.39 8.62
CA GLN A 328 -2.91 10.87 7.51
C GLN A 328 -2.05 11.69 6.55
N THR A 329 -1.98 11.25 5.30
CA THR A 329 -1.14 11.89 4.27
C THR A 329 -1.92 12.90 3.42
N GLY A 330 -3.23 12.93 3.53
CA GLY A 330 -4.11 13.84 2.79
C GLY A 330 -4.76 13.19 1.59
N SER A 331 -4.69 13.83 0.43
CA SER A 331 -5.26 13.32 -0.82
C SER A 331 -4.30 12.34 -1.51
N GLY A 332 -4.84 11.52 -2.42
CA GLY A 332 -4.06 10.67 -3.29
C GLY A 332 -4.47 9.19 -3.19
N SER A 333 -3.68 8.35 -3.79
CA SER A 333 -3.84 6.89 -3.79
C SER A 333 -2.46 6.29 -3.53
N PRO A 334 -2.04 6.18 -2.26
CA PRO A 334 -0.75 5.57 -1.95
C PRO A 334 -0.80 4.11 -2.38
N THR A 335 0.16 3.68 -3.16
CA THR A 335 0.22 2.34 -3.74
C THR A 335 1.33 1.51 -3.11
N GLY A 336 2.57 1.70 -3.56
CA GLY A 336 3.71 0.96 -3.04
C GLY A 336 4.14 1.38 -1.65
N MET A 337 4.54 0.41 -0.82
CA MET A 337 5.08 0.64 0.51
C MET A 337 6.20 -0.35 0.80
N VAL A 338 7.31 0.13 1.32
CA VAL A 338 8.42 -0.71 1.76
C VAL A 338 9.01 -0.20 3.06
N VAL A 339 9.41 -1.11 3.93
CA VAL A 339 10.23 -0.79 5.09
C VAL A 339 11.70 -0.92 4.68
N TYR A 340 12.40 0.21 4.65
CA TYR A 340 13.82 0.21 4.30
C TYR A 340 14.68 -0.11 5.53
N GLU A 341 15.32 -1.27 5.51
CA GLU A 341 16.22 -1.74 6.57
C GLU A 341 17.68 -1.90 6.07
N GLY A 342 17.98 -1.33 4.90
CA GLY A 342 19.30 -1.35 4.31
C GLY A 342 20.26 -0.28 4.86
N ASN A 343 21.44 -0.18 4.27
CA ASN A 343 22.48 0.77 4.68
C ASN A 343 23.03 1.61 3.50
N LEU A 344 22.36 1.59 2.36
CA LEU A 344 22.78 2.35 1.17
C LEU A 344 22.23 3.77 1.15
N LEU A 345 21.09 4.02 1.79
CA LEU A 345 20.53 5.36 1.92
C LEU A 345 21.15 6.11 3.10
N PRO A 346 21.19 7.45 3.07
CA PRO A 346 21.59 8.27 4.22
C PRO A 346 20.81 7.91 5.49
N GLU A 347 21.44 8.06 6.65
CA GLU A 347 20.88 7.69 7.96
C GLU A 347 19.49 8.29 8.24
N VAL A 348 19.20 9.47 7.69
CA VAL A 348 17.89 10.12 7.77
C VAL A 348 16.74 9.26 7.24
N PHE A 349 17.02 8.31 6.35
CA PHE A 349 16.02 7.37 5.80
C PHE A 349 15.94 6.04 6.55
N LEU A 350 16.79 5.81 7.56
CA LEU A 350 16.80 4.58 8.35
C LEU A 350 15.76 4.58 9.49
N SER A 351 15.02 5.67 9.67
CA SER A 351 13.97 5.78 10.67
C SER A 351 12.61 5.83 10.01
N LEU A 352 11.73 4.91 10.38
CA LEU A 352 10.32 4.91 9.98
C LEU A 352 9.56 6.14 10.46
N ILE A 353 10.11 6.91 11.40
CA ILE A 353 9.46 8.07 12.01
C ILE A 353 10.48 9.21 12.17
N HIS A 354 10.92 9.78 11.06
CA HIS A 354 11.40 11.16 11.06
C HIS A 354 10.22 12.07 10.70
N ILE A 355 9.46 12.42 11.71
CA ILE A 355 8.42 13.44 11.63
C ILE A 355 9.05 14.81 11.84
#